data_2dc3695830d26f1c74ce8838dcae0135
#
_entry.id   2dc3695830d26f1c74ce8838dcae0135
#
_cell.length_a   1.000
_cell.length_b   1.000
_cell.length_c   1.000
_cell.angle_alpha   90.00
_cell.angle_beta   90.00
_cell.angle_gamma   90.00
#
_symmetry.space_group_name_H-M   'P 1'
#
loop_
_entity.id
_entity.type
_entity.pdbx_description
1 polymer ?
#
loop_
_entity_poly.entity_id
_entity_poly.type
_entity_poly.pdbx_seq_one_letter_code
_entity_poly.pdbx_strand_id
1 'polypeptide(L)' 'MSDKSEKLALRLGDILTRLFMGEVLSPEQLVADYQVSEKTLRRDFNERLVNAPIIRTNEGYRLDP' A
#
# COMPACT_ATOMS: atom_id res chain seq x y z
N MET A 1 1.59 24.04 -1.02
CA MET A 1 1.52 22.60 -1.32
C MET A 1 1.65 21.79 -0.06
N SER A 2 0.83 20.81 0.11
CA SER A 2 0.81 20.02 1.34
C SER A 2 1.79 18.86 1.28
N ASP A 3 2.74 18.82 2.22
CA ASP A 3 3.69 17.71 2.31
C ASP A 3 2.98 16.37 2.49
N LYS A 4 1.83 16.38 3.14
CA LYS A 4 1.04 15.16 3.36
C LYS A 4 0.53 14.57 2.06
N SER A 5 0.03 15.41 1.15
CA SER A 5 -0.46 14.96 -0.15
C SER A 5 0.66 14.39 -0.99
N GLU A 6 1.81 15.03 -0.98
CA GLU A 6 2.97 14.58 -1.72
C GLU A 6 3.47 13.24 -1.20
N LYS A 7 3.59 13.11 0.12
CA LYS A 7 4.01 11.85 0.73
C LYS A 7 3.02 10.73 0.47
N LEU A 8 1.74 11.04 0.51
CA LEU A 8 0.69 10.06 0.23
C LEU A 8 0.81 9.56 -1.20
N ALA A 9 0.94 10.46 -2.16
CA ALA A 9 1.04 10.09 -3.57
C ALA A 9 2.26 9.22 -3.83
N LEU A 10 3.40 9.57 -3.24
CA LEU A 10 4.62 8.79 -3.39
C LEU A 10 4.46 7.40 -2.79
N ARG A 11 3.85 7.32 -1.61
CA ARG A 11 3.63 6.02 -0.95
C ARG A 11 2.72 5.13 -1.78
N LEU A 12 1.60 5.66 -2.26
CA LEU A 12 0.65 4.88 -3.04
C LEU A 12 1.27 4.42 -4.35
N GLY A 13 1.99 5.31 -5.03
CA GLY A 13 2.67 4.95 -6.27
C GLY A 13 3.73 3.88 -6.07
N ASP A 14 4.48 3.99 -4.98
CA ASP A 14 5.52 3.02 -4.66
C ASP A 14 4.91 1.65 -4.34
N ILE A 15 3.83 1.62 -3.55
CA ILE A 15 3.13 0.39 -3.22
C ILE A 15 2.62 -0.28 -4.49
N LEU A 16 1.98 0.48 -5.38
CA LEU A 16 1.47 -0.07 -6.63
C LEU A 16 2.59 -0.62 -7.49
N THR A 17 3.70 0.10 -7.59
CA THR A 17 4.84 -0.35 -8.36
C THR A 17 5.36 -1.69 -7.84
N ARG A 18 5.50 -1.82 -6.53
CA ARG A 18 5.97 -3.06 -5.91
C ARG A 18 5.00 -4.21 -6.19
N LEU A 19 3.70 -3.93 -6.12
CA LEU A 19 2.68 -4.95 -6.40
C LEU A 19 2.74 -5.39 -7.87
N PHE A 20 2.91 -4.44 -8.79
CA PHE A 20 3.04 -4.77 -10.21
C PHE A 20 4.31 -5.57 -10.50
N MET A 21 5.32 -5.44 -9.68
CA MET A 21 6.54 -6.22 -9.81
C MET A 21 6.39 -7.63 -9.23
N GLY A 22 5.23 -7.97 -8.70
CA GLY A 22 4.97 -9.29 -8.18
C GLY A 22 5.28 -9.49 -6.71
N GLU A 23 5.54 -8.40 -5.98
CA GLU A 23 5.82 -8.52 -4.55
C GLU A 23 4.56 -8.80 -3.76
N VAL A 24 4.72 -9.52 -2.66
CA VAL A 24 3.68 -9.70 -1.66
C VAL A 24 4.08 -8.83 -0.47
N LEU A 25 3.22 -7.87 -0.13
CA LEU A 25 3.56 -6.84 0.85
C LEU A 25 2.85 -7.09 2.17
N SER A 26 3.60 -7.41 3.21
CA SER A 26 3.01 -7.59 4.53
C SER A 26 2.71 -6.22 5.16
N PRO A 27 1.58 -6.08 5.87
CA PRO A 27 1.27 -4.81 6.55
C PRO A 27 2.37 -4.38 7.52
N GLU A 28 2.96 -5.33 8.23
CA GLU A 28 4.01 -5.04 9.20
C GLU A 28 5.23 -4.43 8.52
N GLN A 29 5.61 -4.96 7.37
CA GLN A 29 6.73 -4.43 6.63
C GLN A 29 6.43 -3.05 6.07
N LEU A 30 5.22 -2.84 5.58
CA LEU A 30 4.81 -1.54 5.05
C LEU A 30 4.79 -0.48 6.14
N VAL A 31 4.33 -0.82 7.33
CA VAL A 31 4.37 0.08 8.48
C VAL A 31 5.81 0.52 8.76
N ALA A 32 6.73 -0.43 8.74
CA ALA A 32 8.14 -0.14 8.99
C ALA A 32 8.76 0.67 7.84
N ASP A 33 8.46 0.27 6.60
CA ASP A 33 9.07 0.90 5.42
C ASP A 33 8.63 2.35 5.25
N TYR A 34 7.36 2.64 5.52
CA TYR A 34 6.80 3.97 5.28
C TYR A 34 6.56 4.75 6.55
N GLN A 35 6.83 4.16 7.71
CA GLN A 35 6.67 4.81 9.00
C GLN A 35 5.28 5.39 9.19
N VAL A 36 4.28 4.60 8.86
CA VAL A 36 2.87 4.96 9.02
C VAL A 36 2.21 3.95 9.93
N SER A 37 1.04 4.31 10.48
CA SER A 37 0.32 3.39 11.33
C SER A 37 -0.37 2.32 10.50
N GLU A 38 -0.68 1.19 11.13
CA GLU A 38 -1.44 0.13 10.49
C GLU A 38 -2.81 0.64 10.04
N LYS A 39 -3.42 1.53 10.83
CA LYS A 39 -4.70 2.15 10.48
C LYS A 39 -4.60 2.95 9.20
N THR A 40 -3.51 3.70 9.03
CA THR A 40 -3.27 4.49 7.82
C THR A 40 -3.14 3.57 6.60
N LEU A 41 -2.41 2.48 6.73
CA LEU A 41 -2.27 1.51 5.64
C LEU A 41 -3.59 0.88 5.27
N ARG A 42 -4.38 0.50 6.27
CA ARG A 42 -5.69 -0.10 6.03
C ARG A 42 -6.58 0.87 5.26
N ARG A 43 -6.53 2.15 5.62
CA ARG A 43 -7.27 3.18 4.89
C ARG A 43 -6.76 3.32 3.46
N ASP A 44 -5.45 3.28 3.25
CA ASP A 44 -4.89 3.35 1.91
C ASP A 44 -5.45 2.25 1.01
N PHE A 45 -5.45 1.01 1.51
CA PHE A 45 -5.93 -0.12 0.72
C PHE A 45 -7.44 -0.14 0.55
N ASN A 46 -8.19 0.29 1.57
CA ASN A 46 -9.65 0.23 1.52
C ASN A 46 -10.30 1.39 0.79
N GLU A 47 -9.66 2.55 0.79
CA GLU A 47 -10.27 3.75 0.23
C GLU A 47 -9.52 4.31 -0.97
N ARG A 48 -8.19 4.31 -0.92
CA ARG A 48 -7.38 4.96 -1.96
C ARG A 48 -6.97 4.02 -3.08
N LEU A 49 -6.73 2.76 -2.76
CA LEU A 49 -6.35 1.74 -3.73
C LEU A 49 -7.49 0.79 -4.04
N VAL A 50 -8.72 1.21 -3.75
CA VAL A 50 -9.92 0.36 -3.88
C VAL A 50 -10.16 -0.09 -5.32
N ASN A 51 -9.72 0.70 -6.29
CA ASN A 51 -9.91 0.36 -7.71
C ASN A 51 -8.81 -0.53 -8.27
N ALA A 52 -7.76 -0.76 -7.52
CA ALA A 52 -6.68 -1.65 -7.94
C ALA A 52 -7.07 -3.10 -7.61
N PRO A 53 -6.70 -4.07 -8.48
CA PRO A 53 -7.04 -5.48 -8.24
C PRO A 53 -6.11 -6.09 -7.21
N ILE A 54 -6.26 -5.67 -5.97
CA ILE A 54 -5.42 -6.12 -4.86
C ILE A 54 -6.20 -7.09 -4.00
N ILE A 55 -5.58 -8.23 -3.69
CA ILE A 55 -6.17 -9.21 -2.78
C ILE A 55 -5.31 -9.33 -1.54
N ARG A 56 -5.94 -9.70 -0.44
CA ARG A 56 -5.23 -9.94 0.81
C ARG A 56 -5.10 -11.45 1.03
N THR A 57 -3.86 -11.89 1.27
CA THR A 57 -3.58 -13.28 1.56
C THR A 57 -2.99 -13.40 2.96
N ASN A 58 -2.72 -14.62 3.40
CA ASN A 58 -2.06 -14.86 4.69
C ASN A 58 -0.67 -14.24 4.74
N GLU A 59 -0.04 -14.06 3.60
CA GLU A 59 1.30 -13.50 3.52
C GLU A 59 1.31 -11.99 3.37
N GLY A 60 0.18 -11.40 2.97
CA GLY A 60 0.08 -9.95 2.79
C GLY A 60 -0.74 -9.59 1.58
N TYR A 61 -0.55 -8.36 1.11
CA TYR A 61 -1.27 -7.86 -0.06
C TYR A 61 -0.52 -8.21 -1.33
N ARG A 62 -1.25 -8.59 -2.36
CA ARG A 62 -0.69 -8.86 -3.68
C ARG A 62 -1.72 -8.51 -4.75
N LEU A 63 -1.25 -8.38 -5.99
CA LEU A 63 -2.20 -8.19 -7.09
C LEU A 63 -2.89 -9.49 -7.41
N ASP A 64 -4.16 -9.39 -7.77
CA ASP A 64 -4.93 -10.51 -8.29
C ASP A 64 -4.38 -10.86 -9.67
N PRO A 65 -3.92 -12.08 -9.88
CA PRO A 65 -3.33 -12.47 -11.18
C PRO A 65 -4.33 -12.49 -12.32
#